data_9f26a045db2c618861b9dd13715aea52
#
_entry.id   9f26a045db2c618861b9dd13715aea52
#
_cell.length_a   1.000
_cell.length_b   1.000
_cell.length_c   1.000
_cell.angle_alpha   90.00
_cell.angle_beta   90.00
_cell.angle_gamma   90.00
#
_symmetry.space_group_name_H-M   'P 1'
#
loop_
_entity.id
_entity.type
_entity.pdbx_description
1 polymer ?
#
loop_
_entity_poly.entity_id
_entity_poly.type
_entity_poly.pdbx_seq_one_letter_code
_entity_poly.pdbx_strand_id
1 'polypeptide(L)'
;MRNRPMDAIIVGAAALLLVPFIFAQTANPPKVAGSVPDLSGVWQIDHFQASLFPKGNAPFTPWGAAQFKLADTQINDPNLACLPHGIPRLMFVPLPMEIFQVPGKVLMYQEGGNQLRQIHLDRQHPKEFDSLTYNGDSIGKWEGDSLLVDTIGFNDITWLDHVGLPHSEALHVIEHIRRVDHDTLQDDFTIEDAKAYTKPWTAQQIYKLKPGWEIAEYVCDNNKYVYHGK
;
A
#
# COMPACT_ATOMS: atom_id res chain seq x y z
N MET A 1 34.40 -69.69 49.93
CA MET A 1 34.92 -68.35 50.10
C MET A 1 35.02 -67.73 48.68
N ARG A 2 34.08 -66.86 48.30
CA ARG A 2 34.05 -66.27 46.93
C ARG A 2 34.01 -64.77 47.06
N ASN A 3 35.10 -64.13 46.72
CA ASN A 3 35.26 -62.69 46.65
C ASN A 3 34.47 -62.18 45.43
N ARG A 4 33.59 -61.18 45.66
CA ARG A 4 32.95 -60.37 44.58
C ARG A 4 33.63 -59.02 44.53
N PRO A 5 34.01 -58.51 43.36
CA PRO A 5 34.49 -57.15 43.24
C PRO A 5 33.32 -56.16 43.25
N MET A 6 33.54 -55.03 43.89
CA MET A 6 32.62 -53.88 43.91
C MET A 6 32.76 -53.09 42.58
N ASP A 7 31.63 -53.01 41.88
CA ASP A 7 31.54 -52.15 40.68
C ASP A 7 31.42 -50.69 41.10
N ALA A 8 32.36 -49.88 40.64
CA ALA A 8 32.33 -48.43 40.81
C ALA A 8 31.40 -47.80 39.78
N ILE A 9 30.31 -47.15 40.24
CA ILE A 9 29.41 -46.35 39.42
C ILE A 9 30.07 -44.99 39.16
N ILE A 10 30.45 -44.76 37.89
CA ILE A 10 30.88 -43.44 37.42
C ILE A 10 29.64 -42.64 37.10
N VAL A 11 29.31 -41.64 37.93
CA VAL A 11 28.28 -40.63 37.66
C VAL A 11 28.89 -39.57 36.75
N GLY A 12 28.60 -39.64 35.48
CA GLY A 12 28.95 -38.60 34.50
C GLY A 12 28.07 -37.37 34.70
N ALA A 13 28.65 -36.28 35.18
CA ALA A 13 27.95 -34.96 35.18
C ALA A 13 27.92 -34.39 33.76
N ALA A 14 26.75 -34.41 33.14
CA ALA A 14 26.51 -33.70 31.86
C ALA A 14 26.39 -32.20 32.14
N ALA A 15 27.41 -31.44 31.83
CA ALA A 15 27.35 -29.97 31.84
C ALA A 15 26.53 -29.49 30.65
N LEU A 16 25.30 -29.03 30.88
CA LEU A 16 24.48 -28.30 29.89
C LEU A 16 25.13 -26.93 29.65
N LEU A 17 25.80 -26.78 28.52
CA LEU A 17 26.23 -25.48 28.02
C LEU A 17 24.99 -24.72 27.50
N LEU A 18 24.45 -23.78 28.28
CA LEU A 18 23.49 -22.78 27.85
C LEU A 18 24.23 -21.80 26.93
N VAL A 19 24.08 -21.99 25.63
CA VAL A 19 24.50 -21.00 24.62
C VAL A 19 23.45 -19.88 24.62
N PRO A 20 23.79 -18.63 24.97
CA PRO A 20 22.86 -17.52 24.84
C PRO A 20 22.60 -17.30 23.36
N PHE A 21 21.35 -17.46 22.94
CA PHE A 21 20.89 -16.96 21.63
C PHE A 21 20.94 -15.42 21.69
N ILE A 22 22.02 -14.85 21.18
CA ILE A 22 22.08 -13.41 20.87
C ILE A 22 21.23 -13.22 19.63
N PHE A 23 20.02 -12.69 19.80
CA PHE A 23 19.28 -12.11 18.70
C PHE A 23 20.09 -10.90 18.23
N ALA A 24 20.89 -11.08 17.20
CA ALA A 24 21.50 -9.97 16.48
C ALA A 24 20.36 -9.12 15.89
N GLN A 25 20.14 -7.94 16.45
CA GLN A 25 19.38 -6.92 15.76
C GLN A 25 20.08 -6.70 14.43
N THR A 26 19.42 -7.08 13.34
CA THR A 26 19.93 -6.87 12.00
C THR A 26 19.97 -5.37 11.75
N ALA A 27 21.16 -4.79 11.91
CA ALA A 27 21.43 -3.46 11.37
C ALA A 27 21.02 -3.46 9.88
N ASN A 28 20.42 -2.36 9.41
CA ASN A 28 20.11 -2.21 8.00
C ASN A 28 21.30 -2.69 7.15
N PRO A 29 21.09 -3.59 6.18
CA PRO A 29 22.17 -3.99 5.30
C PRO A 29 22.78 -2.73 4.67
N PRO A 30 24.11 -2.63 4.57
CA PRO A 30 24.75 -1.48 3.97
C PRO A 30 24.23 -1.31 2.55
N LYS A 31 23.73 -0.08 2.21
CA LYS A 31 23.33 0.25 0.84
C LYS A 31 24.53 -0.01 -0.08
N VAL A 32 24.43 -0.97 -0.97
CA VAL A 32 25.39 -1.15 -2.05
C VAL A 32 25.18 0.03 -3.01
N ALA A 33 26.20 0.84 -3.22
CA ALA A 33 26.13 1.98 -4.14
C ALA A 33 25.64 1.50 -5.52
N GLY A 34 24.47 1.98 -5.94
CA GLY A 34 23.81 1.60 -7.20
C GLY A 34 22.67 0.59 -7.10
N SER A 35 22.35 0.05 -5.93
CA SER A 35 21.16 -0.78 -5.76
C SER A 35 19.93 0.09 -5.42
N VAL A 36 18.81 -0.17 -6.11
CA VAL A 36 17.52 0.44 -5.74
C VAL A 36 17.10 0.03 -4.34
N PRO A 37 16.42 0.88 -3.57
CA PRO A 37 15.89 0.52 -2.26
C PRO A 37 14.92 -0.66 -2.34
N ASP A 38 14.95 -1.51 -1.32
CA ASP A 38 13.99 -2.61 -1.16
C ASP A 38 12.73 -2.09 -0.44
N LEU A 39 11.61 -2.01 -1.15
CA LEU A 39 10.29 -1.66 -0.62
C LEU A 39 9.47 -2.90 -0.23
N SER A 40 9.97 -4.11 -0.50
CA SER A 40 9.21 -5.35 -0.30
C SER A 40 8.79 -5.55 1.15
N GLY A 41 7.64 -6.19 1.34
CA GLY A 41 7.09 -6.52 2.64
C GLY A 41 5.63 -6.14 2.80
N VAL A 42 5.07 -6.50 3.96
CA VAL A 42 3.68 -6.14 4.32
C VAL A 42 3.69 -4.84 5.12
N TRP A 43 2.93 -3.89 4.64
CA TRP A 43 2.84 -2.53 5.16
C TRP A 43 1.42 -2.21 5.61
N GLN A 44 1.31 -1.48 6.71
CA GLN A 44 0.04 -0.98 7.23
C GLN A 44 0.13 0.53 7.39
N ILE A 45 -0.91 1.26 7.00
CA ILE A 45 -0.96 2.70 7.26
C ILE A 45 -0.78 2.98 8.76
N ASP A 46 0.00 4.01 9.07
CA ASP A 46 0.25 4.41 10.46
C ASP A 46 -1.00 5.06 11.07
N HIS A 47 -1.63 5.96 10.32
CA HIS A 47 -2.85 6.64 10.72
C HIS A 47 -3.87 6.67 9.58
N PHE A 48 -5.11 6.31 9.89
CA PHE A 48 -6.21 6.41 8.93
C PHE A 48 -6.63 7.87 8.73
N GLN A 49 -6.71 8.27 7.48
CA GLN A 49 -7.17 9.59 7.05
C GLN A 49 -8.40 9.40 6.15
N ALA A 50 -9.60 9.65 6.69
CA ALA A 50 -10.82 9.58 5.90
C ALA A 50 -10.88 10.69 4.84
N SER A 51 -10.39 11.88 5.17
CA SER A 51 -10.32 13.03 4.27
C SER A 51 -8.86 13.44 4.03
N LEU A 52 -8.53 13.66 2.77
CA LEU A 52 -7.23 14.23 2.37
C LEU A 52 -7.15 15.75 2.60
N PHE A 53 -8.30 16.38 2.93
CA PHE A 53 -8.41 17.78 3.37
C PHE A 53 -9.05 17.88 4.76
N PRO A 54 -8.40 17.43 5.84
CA PRO A 54 -9.02 17.37 7.16
C PRO A 54 -9.30 18.76 7.77
N LYS A 55 -8.61 19.79 7.28
CA LYS A 55 -8.76 21.17 7.75
C LYS A 55 -8.86 22.11 6.55
N GLY A 56 -10.09 22.50 6.20
CA GLY A 56 -10.33 23.47 5.14
C GLY A 56 -11.00 22.86 3.91
N ASN A 57 -11.27 23.71 2.94
CA ASN A 57 -11.89 23.29 1.69
C ASN A 57 -10.82 22.97 0.65
N ALA A 58 -10.98 21.87 -0.05
CA ALA A 58 -10.21 21.60 -1.25
C ALA A 58 -10.35 22.77 -2.24
N PRO A 59 -9.31 23.05 -3.04
CA PRO A 59 -9.32 24.16 -4.00
C PRO A 59 -10.21 23.83 -5.22
N PHE A 60 -11.49 23.58 -4.99
CA PHE A 60 -12.43 23.17 -6.02
C PHE A 60 -12.63 24.22 -7.11
N THR A 61 -12.81 23.74 -8.34
CA THR A 61 -13.53 24.48 -9.37
C THR A 61 -15.05 24.47 -9.05
N PRO A 62 -15.87 25.26 -9.76
CA PRO A 62 -17.32 25.16 -9.61
C PRO A 62 -17.86 23.75 -9.90
N TRP A 63 -17.27 23.02 -10.87
CA TRP A 63 -17.62 21.63 -11.17
C TRP A 63 -17.25 20.70 -10.03
N GLY A 64 -16.00 20.77 -9.54
CA GLY A 64 -15.53 19.95 -8.42
C GLY A 64 -16.36 20.15 -7.16
N ALA A 65 -16.70 21.41 -6.82
CA ALA A 65 -17.58 21.72 -5.69
C ALA A 65 -19.00 21.14 -5.85
N ALA A 66 -19.53 21.18 -7.07
CA ALA A 66 -20.85 20.59 -7.37
C ALA A 66 -20.82 19.06 -7.22
N GLN A 67 -19.78 18.40 -7.72
CA GLN A 67 -19.61 16.94 -7.56
C GLN A 67 -19.45 16.55 -6.09
N PHE A 68 -18.59 17.26 -5.34
CA PHE A 68 -18.38 16.99 -3.92
C PHE A 68 -19.67 17.14 -3.09
N LYS A 69 -20.51 18.11 -3.43
CA LYS A 69 -21.82 18.29 -2.78
C LYS A 69 -22.79 17.14 -3.02
N LEU A 70 -22.64 16.39 -4.12
CA LEU A 70 -23.48 15.23 -4.46
C LEU A 70 -22.98 13.95 -3.78
N ALA A 71 -21.75 13.95 -3.26
CA ALA A 71 -21.17 12.77 -2.61
C ALA A 71 -21.90 12.48 -1.28
N ASP A 72 -22.37 11.26 -1.15
CA ASP A 72 -22.97 10.72 0.08
C ASP A 72 -22.37 9.34 0.36
N THR A 73 -21.58 9.25 1.40
CA THR A 73 -20.84 8.03 1.76
C THR A 73 -21.74 6.85 2.11
N GLN A 74 -23.03 7.08 2.35
CA GLN A 74 -24.00 6.04 2.69
C GLN A 74 -24.86 5.62 1.48
N ILE A 75 -24.85 6.40 0.40
CA ILE A 75 -25.78 6.21 -0.72
C ILE A 75 -25.04 5.92 -2.02
N ASN A 76 -24.01 6.72 -2.35
CA ASN A 76 -23.40 6.67 -3.67
C ASN A 76 -21.87 6.52 -3.67
N ASP A 77 -21.26 6.13 -2.53
CA ASP A 77 -19.86 5.73 -2.54
C ASP A 77 -19.70 4.52 -3.46
N PRO A 78 -18.82 4.57 -4.48
CA PRO A 78 -18.57 3.45 -5.37
C PRO A 78 -18.19 2.15 -4.65
N ASN A 79 -17.53 2.23 -3.49
CA ASN A 79 -17.17 1.06 -2.71
C ASN A 79 -18.38 0.32 -2.09
N LEU A 80 -19.54 0.96 -1.94
CA LEU A 80 -20.78 0.28 -1.54
C LEU A 80 -21.24 -0.75 -2.59
N ALA A 81 -20.84 -0.56 -3.84
CA ALA A 81 -21.06 -1.49 -4.93
C ALA A 81 -19.88 -2.43 -5.20
N CYS A 82 -18.93 -2.52 -4.27
CA CYS A 82 -17.69 -3.29 -4.40
C CYS A 82 -16.84 -2.90 -5.61
N LEU A 83 -16.97 -1.67 -6.11
CA LEU A 83 -16.08 -1.16 -7.15
C LEU A 83 -14.69 -0.88 -6.57
N PRO A 84 -13.64 -0.95 -7.39
CA PRO A 84 -12.29 -0.61 -6.97
C PRO A 84 -12.19 0.76 -6.31
N HIS A 85 -11.25 0.92 -5.38
CA HIS A 85 -11.07 2.18 -4.67
C HIS A 85 -10.54 3.30 -5.55
N GLY A 86 -9.73 2.98 -6.57
CA GLY A 86 -8.98 3.96 -7.36
C GLY A 86 -7.78 4.55 -6.59
N ILE A 87 -6.84 5.14 -7.34
CA ILE A 87 -5.71 5.88 -6.78
C ILE A 87 -6.09 7.36 -6.68
N PRO A 88 -5.79 8.06 -5.57
CA PRO A 88 -4.96 7.65 -4.43
C PRO A 88 -5.72 6.92 -3.32
N ARG A 89 -7.07 6.88 -3.32
CA ARG A 89 -7.88 6.33 -2.22
C ARG A 89 -7.42 4.93 -1.78
N LEU A 90 -7.02 4.08 -2.74
CA LEU A 90 -6.51 2.74 -2.46
C LEU A 90 -5.34 2.76 -1.48
N MET A 91 -4.48 3.78 -1.57
CA MET A 91 -3.29 3.93 -0.74
C MET A 91 -3.60 4.42 0.69
N PHE A 92 -4.86 4.81 0.95
CA PHE A 92 -5.36 5.26 2.26
C PHE A 92 -6.32 4.25 2.91
N VAL A 93 -6.45 3.05 2.33
CA VAL A 93 -7.27 1.96 2.91
C VAL A 93 -6.61 1.44 4.18
N PRO A 94 -7.34 1.33 5.34
CA PRO A 94 -6.77 0.92 6.62
C PRO A 94 -6.64 -0.61 6.75
N LEU A 95 -6.22 -1.27 5.69
CA LEU A 95 -5.92 -2.71 5.63
C LEU A 95 -4.50 -2.93 5.11
N PRO A 96 -3.87 -4.06 5.38
CA PRO A 96 -2.50 -4.32 4.95
C PRO A 96 -2.32 -4.28 3.44
N MET A 97 -1.16 -3.83 3.02
CA MET A 97 -0.69 -3.84 1.64
C MET A 97 0.64 -4.58 1.57
N GLU A 98 0.79 -5.51 0.63
CA GLU A 98 2.05 -6.16 0.38
C GLU A 98 2.70 -5.64 -0.90
N ILE A 99 3.99 -5.27 -0.79
CA ILE A 99 4.78 -4.77 -1.93
C ILE A 99 5.75 -5.86 -2.39
N PHE A 100 5.77 -6.09 -3.68
CA PHE A 100 6.71 -6.99 -4.36
C PHE A 100 7.49 -6.23 -5.42
N GLN A 101 8.82 -6.33 -5.37
CA GLN A 101 9.68 -5.83 -6.45
C GLN A 101 10.09 -6.99 -7.34
N VAL A 102 9.68 -6.92 -8.60
CA VAL A 102 10.01 -7.92 -9.61
C VAL A 102 10.70 -7.22 -10.80
N PRO A 103 11.40 -7.95 -11.68
CA PRO A 103 12.02 -7.33 -12.85
C PRO A 103 11.01 -6.52 -13.67
N GLY A 104 11.30 -5.23 -13.87
CA GLY A 104 10.48 -4.30 -14.66
C GLY A 104 9.22 -3.78 -13.97
N LYS A 105 8.91 -4.18 -12.73
CA LYS A 105 7.68 -3.75 -12.03
C LYS A 105 7.83 -3.67 -10.53
N VAL A 106 7.03 -2.79 -9.93
CA VAL A 106 6.64 -2.86 -8.52
C VAL A 106 5.16 -3.23 -8.47
N LEU A 107 4.82 -4.26 -7.69
CA LEU A 107 3.46 -4.73 -7.49
C LEU A 107 3.04 -4.38 -6.08
N MET A 108 1.87 -3.78 -5.93
CA MET A 108 1.27 -3.46 -4.63
C MET A 108 -0.07 -4.18 -4.53
N TYR A 109 -0.14 -5.17 -3.65
CA TYR A 109 -1.35 -5.93 -3.40
C TYR A 109 -2.01 -5.44 -2.11
N GLN A 110 -3.14 -4.79 -2.27
CA GLN A 110 -3.94 -4.27 -1.16
C GLN A 110 -4.99 -5.30 -0.74
N GLU A 111 -5.01 -5.66 0.55
CA GLU A 111 -6.01 -6.56 1.11
C GLU A 111 -7.43 -6.00 0.88
N GLY A 112 -7.63 -4.72 1.14
CA GLY A 112 -8.91 -4.05 0.91
C GLY A 112 -9.34 -4.09 -0.55
N GLY A 113 -10.38 -4.87 -0.82
CA GLY A 113 -10.92 -5.06 -2.17
C GLY A 113 -10.11 -5.99 -3.06
N ASN A 114 -9.11 -6.72 -2.55
CA ASN A 114 -8.22 -7.62 -3.31
C ASN A 114 -7.63 -6.94 -4.55
N GLN A 115 -7.11 -5.72 -4.40
CA GLN A 115 -6.67 -4.93 -5.53
C GLN A 115 -5.16 -5.05 -5.75
N LEU A 116 -4.79 -5.42 -6.97
CA LEU A 116 -3.41 -5.41 -7.43
C LEU A 116 -3.15 -4.15 -8.25
N ARG A 117 -2.23 -3.31 -7.77
CA ARG A 117 -1.67 -2.19 -8.53
C ARG A 117 -0.34 -2.61 -9.13
N GLN A 118 -0.12 -2.29 -10.41
CA GLN A 118 1.14 -2.53 -11.11
C GLN A 118 1.78 -1.18 -11.48
N ILE A 119 3.01 -0.97 -11.05
CA ILE A 119 3.84 0.17 -11.43
C ILE A 119 4.91 -0.36 -12.40
N HIS A 120 4.87 0.07 -13.64
CA HIS A 120 5.80 -0.36 -14.68
C HIS A 120 7.07 0.49 -14.68
N LEU A 121 8.25 -0.16 -14.66
CA LEU A 121 9.54 0.52 -14.58
C LEU A 121 10.27 0.56 -15.94
N ASP A 122 9.78 -0.16 -16.94
CA ASP A 122 10.45 -0.45 -18.20
C ASP A 122 9.72 0.05 -19.44
N ARG A 123 8.66 0.83 -19.25
CA ARG A 123 7.89 1.40 -20.37
C ARG A 123 7.44 2.84 -20.08
N GLN A 124 6.84 3.46 -21.06
CA GLN A 124 6.13 4.73 -20.95
C GLN A 124 4.61 4.50 -20.97
N HIS A 125 3.84 5.52 -20.65
CA HIS A 125 2.39 5.51 -20.87
C HIS A 125 2.06 5.28 -22.36
N PRO A 126 0.96 4.58 -22.65
CA PRO A 126 0.47 4.49 -24.02
C PRO A 126 0.09 5.88 -24.54
N LYS A 127 0.24 6.11 -25.83
CA LYS A 127 -0.18 7.39 -26.44
C LYS A 127 -1.68 7.60 -26.41
N GLU A 128 -2.41 6.51 -26.46
CA GLU A 128 -3.87 6.44 -26.37
C GLU A 128 -4.25 5.28 -25.47
N PHE A 129 -5.31 5.42 -24.71
CA PHE A 129 -5.84 4.38 -23.83
C PHE A 129 -7.00 3.68 -24.53
N ASP A 130 -6.91 2.35 -24.67
CA ASP A 130 -8.04 1.54 -25.15
C ASP A 130 -9.25 1.63 -24.20
N SER A 131 -8.97 1.77 -22.89
CA SER A 131 -9.96 1.98 -21.85
C SER A 131 -9.34 2.67 -20.64
N LEU A 132 -10.11 3.54 -20.00
CA LEU A 132 -9.76 4.15 -18.73
C LEU A 132 -10.08 3.20 -17.59
N THR A 133 -9.27 3.21 -16.54
CA THR A 133 -9.38 2.28 -15.43
C THR A 133 -9.57 2.97 -14.08
N TYR A 134 -9.94 2.23 -13.05
CA TYR A 134 -10.08 2.77 -11.69
C TYR A 134 -8.74 3.18 -11.08
N ASN A 135 -7.68 2.42 -11.33
CA ASN A 135 -6.36 2.66 -10.75
C ASN A 135 -5.41 3.41 -11.69
N GLY A 136 -5.89 3.78 -12.88
CA GLY A 136 -5.04 4.40 -13.90
C GLY A 136 -3.98 3.45 -14.45
N ASP A 137 -3.07 4.02 -15.23
CA ASP A 137 -1.85 3.40 -15.73
C ASP A 137 -0.67 4.03 -14.99
N SER A 138 0.09 3.24 -14.22
CA SER A 138 1.21 3.73 -13.43
C SER A 138 2.54 3.34 -14.06
N ILE A 139 3.39 4.32 -14.30
CA ILE A 139 4.79 4.12 -14.62
C ILE A 139 5.67 4.62 -13.48
N GLY A 140 6.82 4.02 -13.28
CA GLY A 140 7.74 4.37 -12.20
C GLY A 140 9.18 4.53 -12.67
N LYS A 141 9.90 5.38 -11.95
CA LYS A 141 11.34 5.59 -12.17
C LYS A 141 12.02 5.80 -10.82
N TRP A 142 13.14 5.14 -10.62
CA TRP A 142 13.96 5.38 -9.44
C TRP A 142 14.74 6.68 -9.57
N GLU A 143 14.61 7.56 -8.60
CA GLU A 143 15.35 8.80 -8.44
C GLU A 143 16.06 8.80 -7.09
N GLY A 144 17.30 8.35 -7.09
CA GLY A 144 18.06 8.12 -5.86
C GLY A 144 17.44 7.01 -5.01
N ASP A 145 16.90 7.35 -3.85
CA ASP A 145 16.24 6.43 -2.92
C ASP A 145 14.71 6.51 -2.95
N SER A 146 14.15 7.27 -3.89
CA SER A 146 12.71 7.44 -4.07
C SER A 146 12.26 6.79 -5.39
N LEU A 147 11.13 6.10 -5.35
CA LEU A 147 10.39 5.68 -6.53
C LEU A 147 9.41 6.80 -6.89
N LEU A 148 9.72 7.54 -7.96
CA LEU A 148 8.79 8.47 -8.57
C LEU A 148 7.78 7.67 -9.40
N VAL A 149 6.50 7.85 -9.14
CA VAL A 149 5.42 7.20 -9.88
C VAL A 149 4.54 8.26 -10.52
N ASP A 150 4.25 8.06 -11.80
CA ASP A 150 3.37 8.88 -12.60
C ASP A 150 2.16 8.04 -13.01
N THR A 151 0.94 8.52 -12.74
CA THR A 151 -0.29 7.77 -13.00
C THR A 151 -1.33 8.64 -13.68
N ILE A 152 -1.77 8.20 -14.86
CA ILE A 152 -2.82 8.81 -15.69
C ILE A 152 -3.79 7.73 -16.21
N GLY A 153 -4.79 8.11 -16.99
CA GLY A 153 -5.70 7.14 -17.62
C GLY A 153 -6.78 6.60 -16.66
N PHE A 154 -7.25 7.46 -15.78
CA PHE A 154 -8.35 7.15 -14.85
C PHE A 154 -9.71 7.30 -15.51
N ASN A 155 -10.67 6.40 -15.17
CA ASN A 155 -12.08 6.71 -15.32
C ASN A 155 -12.52 7.70 -14.21
N ASP A 156 -13.69 8.28 -14.31
CA ASP A 156 -14.20 9.30 -13.37
C ASP A 156 -15.20 8.72 -12.33
N ILE A 157 -15.14 7.40 -12.07
CA ILE A 157 -16.14 6.71 -11.25
C ILE A 157 -15.81 6.78 -9.76
N THR A 158 -14.51 6.79 -9.41
CA THR A 158 -14.06 6.70 -8.02
C THR A 158 -14.00 8.06 -7.31
N TRP A 159 -13.72 8.03 -6.02
CA TRP A 159 -13.39 9.21 -5.22
C TRP A 159 -11.92 9.16 -4.83
N LEU A 160 -11.30 10.34 -4.61
CA LEU A 160 -9.90 10.42 -4.19
C LEU A 160 -9.68 10.07 -2.72
N ASP A 161 -10.76 10.12 -1.90
CA ASP A 161 -10.72 9.81 -0.47
C ASP A 161 -12.01 9.12 0.01
N HIS A 162 -12.14 8.96 1.32
CA HIS A 162 -13.31 8.30 1.92
C HIS A 162 -14.48 9.25 2.22
N VAL A 163 -14.39 10.53 1.84
CA VAL A 163 -15.47 11.51 2.08
C VAL A 163 -16.04 12.10 0.78
N GLY A 164 -15.57 11.64 -0.38
CA GLY A 164 -16.17 11.97 -1.65
C GLY A 164 -15.44 13.05 -2.46
N LEU A 165 -14.14 13.26 -2.26
CA LEU A 165 -13.36 14.15 -3.12
C LEU A 165 -13.43 13.67 -4.59
N PRO A 166 -14.01 14.48 -5.49
CA PRO A 166 -14.21 14.07 -6.87
C PRO A 166 -12.93 14.20 -7.69
N HIS A 167 -12.91 13.48 -8.80
CA HIS A 167 -11.98 13.70 -9.90
C HIS A 167 -12.66 13.50 -11.23
N SER A 168 -11.96 13.84 -12.30
CA SER A 168 -12.37 13.59 -13.67
C SER A 168 -11.37 12.65 -14.36
N GLU A 169 -11.63 12.33 -15.62
CA GLU A 169 -10.68 11.57 -16.46
C GLU A 169 -9.36 12.32 -16.71
N ALA A 170 -9.32 13.64 -16.40
CA ALA A 170 -8.09 14.43 -16.45
C ALA A 170 -7.20 14.29 -15.21
N LEU A 171 -7.55 13.39 -14.30
CA LEU A 171 -6.76 13.15 -13.11
C LEU A 171 -5.35 12.69 -13.46
N HIS A 172 -4.38 13.32 -12.84
CA HIS A 172 -2.97 12.98 -12.86
C HIS A 172 -2.48 12.88 -11.41
N VAL A 173 -1.90 11.76 -11.05
CA VAL A 173 -1.35 11.51 -9.72
C VAL A 173 0.13 11.25 -9.83
N ILE A 174 0.93 12.06 -9.11
CA ILE A 174 2.37 11.88 -9.00
C ILE A 174 2.67 11.46 -7.57
N GLU A 175 3.46 10.41 -7.39
CA GLU A 175 3.83 9.88 -6.07
C GLU A 175 5.34 9.82 -5.93
N HIS A 176 5.83 10.11 -4.73
CA HIS A 176 7.21 9.88 -4.33
C HIS A 176 7.22 8.87 -3.18
N ILE A 177 7.47 7.61 -3.51
CA ILE A 177 7.48 6.49 -2.57
C ILE A 177 8.90 6.25 -2.11
N ARG A 178 9.15 6.31 -0.80
CA ARG A 178 10.47 6.04 -0.24
C ARG A 178 10.41 5.31 1.10
N ARG A 179 11.36 4.43 1.31
CA ARG A 179 11.58 3.81 2.62
C ARG A 179 12.51 4.71 3.43
N VAL A 180 11.93 5.48 4.37
CA VAL A 180 12.66 6.50 5.14
C VAL A 180 13.52 5.90 6.24
N ASP A 181 13.14 4.73 6.75
CA ASP A 181 13.92 3.88 7.65
C ASP A 181 13.51 2.40 7.47
N HIS A 182 14.04 1.50 8.32
CA HIS A 182 13.76 0.06 8.22
C HIS A 182 12.26 -0.25 8.26
N ASP A 183 11.51 0.43 9.12
CA ASP A 183 10.11 0.11 9.42
C ASP A 183 9.12 1.14 8.90
N THR A 184 9.58 2.15 8.16
CA THR A 184 8.73 3.27 7.71
C THR A 184 8.83 3.46 6.20
N LEU A 185 7.69 3.39 5.53
CA LEU A 185 7.50 3.79 4.14
C LEU A 185 6.70 5.09 4.12
N GLN A 186 7.11 6.04 3.31
CA GLN A 186 6.43 7.30 3.07
C GLN A 186 6.03 7.39 1.61
N ASP A 187 4.80 7.85 1.37
CA ASP A 187 4.27 8.13 0.04
C ASP A 187 3.72 9.56 0.03
N ASP A 188 4.35 10.41 -0.77
CA ASP A 188 3.98 11.81 -0.96
C ASP A 188 3.26 11.95 -2.31
N PHE A 189 2.00 12.39 -2.27
CA PHE A 189 1.14 12.54 -3.42
C PHE A 189 1.07 13.99 -3.89
N THR A 190 1.12 14.19 -5.20
CA THR A 190 0.65 15.40 -5.87
C THR A 190 -0.53 15.04 -6.76
N ILE A 191 -1.64 15.75 -6.58
CA ILE A 191 -2.89 15.52 -7.28
C ILE A 191 -3.14 16.71 -8.21
N GLU A 192 -3.31 16.43 -9.48
CA GLU A 192 -3.60 17.40 -10.53
C GLU A 192 -4.86 16.97 -11.28
N ASP A 193 -5.86 17.84 -11.31
CA ASP A 193 -7.08 17.69 -12.12
C ASP A 193 -7.68 19.07 -12.33
N ALA A 194 -7.39 19.67 -13.46
CA ALA A 194 -7.81 21.04 -13.78
C ALA A 194 -9.34 21.19 -13.95
N LYS A 195 -10.09 20.08 -14.13
CA LYS A 195 -11.54 20.11 -14.14
C LYS A 195 -12.12 20.13 -12.73
N ALA A 196 -11.49 19.44 -11.77
CA ALA A 196 -11.97 19.33 -10.40
C ALA A 196 -11.37 20.40 -9.47
N TYR A 197 -10.12 20.80 -9.69
CA TYR A 197 -9.36 21.67 -8.78
C TYR A 197 -8.74 22.85 -9.52
N THR A 198 -8.72 24.01 -8.86
CA THR A 198 -8.16 25.25 -9.41
C THR A 198 -6.62 25.30 -9.38
N LYS A 199 -6.00 24.38 -8.65
CA LYS A 199 -4.54 24.21 -8.56
C LYS A 199 -4.20 22.81 -8.08
N PRO A 200 -2.99 22.30 -8.36
CA PRO A 200 -2.48 21.10 -7.74
C PRO A 200 -2.48 21.17 -6.21
N TRP A 201 -2.60 20.04 -5.57
CA TRP A 201 -2.52 19.91 -4.13
C TRP A 201 -1.82 18.60 -3.73
N THR A 202 -1.41 18.50 -2.47
CA THR A 202 -0.60 17.37 -1.99
C THR A 202 -1.26 16.67 -0.82
N ALA A 203 -0.98 15.38 -0.70
CA ALA A 203 -1.29 14.55 0.44
C ALA A 203 -0.09 13.67 0.78
N GLN A 204 -0.09 13.06 1.95
CA GLN A 204 0.96 12.15 2.38
C GLN A 204 0.35 10.98 3.14
N GLN A 205 0.92 9.79 2.93
CA GLN A 205 0.63 8.61 3.73
C GLN A 205 1.93 8.01 4.26
N ILE A 206 1.90 7.62 5.54
CA ILE A 206 2.97 6.89 6.21
C ILE A 206 2.49 5.47 6.49
N TYR A 207 3.37 4.50 6.21
CA TYR A 207 3.12 3.10 6.48
C TYR A 207 4.18 2.55 7.42
N LYS A 208 3.78 1.58 8.23
CA LYS A 208 4.67 0.81 9.11
C LYS A 208 4.79 -0.63 8.63
N LEU A 209 6.02 -1.11 8.57
CA LEU A 209 6.31 -2.50 8.26
C LEU A 209 5.69 -3.41 9.31
N LYS A 210 5.11 -4.52 8.86
CA LYS A 210 4.49 -5.55 9.71
C LYS A 210 5.18 -6.90 9.49
N PRO A 211 6.35 -7.12 10.12
CA PRO A 211 7.07 -8.39 9.97
C PRO A 211 6.20 -9.59 10.40
N GLY A 212 6.16 -10.61 9.55
CA GLY A 212 5.41 -11.83 9.83
C GLY A 212 3.89 -11.72 9.63
N TRP A 213 3.38 -10.59 9.14
CA TRP A 213 2.00 -10.50 8.68
C TRP A 213 1.88 -11.06 7.26
N GLU A 214 0.71 -11.58 6.97
CA GLU A 214 0.30 -12.06 5.65
C GLU A 214 -0.98 -11.32 5.25
N ILE A 215 -1.19 -11.16 3.95
CA ILE A 215 -2.44 -10.62 3.42
C ILE A 215 -3.53 -11.66 3.61
N ALA A 216 -4.64 -11.26 4.24
CA ALA A 216 -5.80 -12.12 4.42
C ALA A 216 -6.73 -12.08 3.19
N GLU A 217 -7.61 -13.07 3.11
CA GLU A 217 -8.69 -13.04 2.13
C GLU A 217 -9.68 -11.93 2.51
N TYR A 218 -9.98 -11.08 1.56
CA TYR A 218 -10.99 -10.03 1.69
C TYR A 218 -12.18 -10.33 0.77
N VAL A 219 -13.38 -10.32 1.32
CA VAL A 219 -14.61 -10.47 0.54
C VAL A 219 -15.44 -9.20 0.69
N CYS A 220 -15.63 -8.49 -0.42
CA CYS A 220 -16.59 -7.40 -0.45
C CYS A 220 -18.00 -7.98 -0.66
N ASP A 221 -18.82 -7.91 0.38
CA ASP A 221 -20.22 -8.32 0.33
C ASP A 221 -21.11 -7.07 0.38
N ASN A 222 -21.76 -6.76 -0.72
CA ASN A 222 -22.72 -5.66 -0.82
C ASN A 222 -24.16 -6.06 -0.46
N ASN A 223 -24.37 -7.24 0.15
CA ASN A 223 -25.65 -7.80 0.53
C ASN A 223 -26.69 -7.95 -0.62
N LYS A 224 -26.27 -7.82 -1.88
CA LYS A 224 -27.16 -8.03 -3.03
C LYS A 224 -27.34 -9.50 -3.38
N TYR A 225 -26.44 -10.36 -2.94
CA TYR A 225 -26.48 -11.80 -3.15
C TYR A 225 -26.62 -12.49 -1.80
N VAL A 226 -27.83 -12.90 -1.47
CA VAL A 226 -28.05 -13.82 -0.34
C VAL A 226 -27.56 -15.18 -0.80
N TYR A 227 -26.41 -15.63 -0.32
CA TYR A 227 -25.96 -17.00 -0.50
C TYR A 227 -26.87 -17.92 0.33
N HIS A 228 -27.82 -18.56 -0.33
CA HIS A 228 -28.57 -19.66 0.25
C HIS A 228 -27.68 -20.90 0.20
N GLY A 229 -26.75 -21.02 1.15
CA GLY A 229 -25.98 -22.24 1.35
C GLY A 229 -26.90 -23.45 1.49
N LYS A 230 -26.50 -24.58 0.88
CA LYS A 230 -27.18 -25.88 1.00
C LYS A 230 -27.01 -26.43 2.41
#